data_30a1e6ff20873a3c72ce8b86b754c34b
#
_entry.id   30a1e6ff20873a3c72ce8b86b754c34b
#
_cell.length_a   1.000
_cell.length_b   1.000
_cell.length_c   1.000
_cell.angle_alpha   90.00
_cell.angle_beta   90.00
_cell.angle_gamma   90.00
#
_symmetry.space_group_name_H-M   'P 1'
#
loop_
_entity.id
_entity.type
_entity.pdbx_description
1 polymer ?
#
loop_
_entity_poly.entity_id
_entity_poly.type
_entity_poly.pdbx_seq_one_letter_code
_entity_poly.pdbx_strand_id
1 'polypeptide(L)'
;MKKLFFVIIFICFPLILVAQDKIKFGVNGGLNYASLRGNDLAEDLAPGISYLVGVSAEFFLKENLSISANLNYENKTAKDNGNVYLIDEYGFPTMIKSDSKSIYNYLVLPVYVNYYFGKKDDFYVNGGLFLGYLLNSKLSSKNSDNDTDTTDMNKKIDAGLVFGFGKVFQLNDKNNLKLEIRENLGMLNTSDFDVYNDGTIKTNSLNLILNWNFNL
;
A
#
# COMPACT_ATOMS: atom_id res chain seq x y z
N MET A 1 15.57 -26.27 4.71
CA MET A 1 14.84 -25.00 4.81
C MET A 1 14.32 -24.73 6.23
N LYS A 2 13.63 -25.67 6.92
CA LYS A 2 13.13 -25.45 8.31
C LYS A 2 14.23 -25.10 9.32
N LYS A 3 15.42 -25.74 9.26
CA LYS A 3 16.55 -25.47 10.18
C LYS A 3 17.15 -24.07 9.98
N LEU A 4 17.21 -23.56 8.74
CA LEU A 4 17.70 -22.21 8.44
C LEU A 4 16.77 -21.12 8.99
N PHE A 5 15.46 -21.35 8.93
CA PHE A 5 14.44 -20.48 9.49
C PHE A 5 14.57 -20.31 11.02
N PHE A 6 14.82 -21.41 11.74
CA PHE A 6 15.06 -21.38 13.20
C PHE A 6 16.37 -20.68 13.57
N VAL A 7 17.43 -20.83 12.76
CA VAL A 7 18.72 -20.15 12.97
C VAL A 7 18.57 -18.63 12.80
N ILE A 8 17.81 -18.17 11.82
CA ILE A 8 17.54 -16.74 11.60
C ILE A 8 16.75 -16.15 12.75
N ILE A 9 15.70 -16.83 13.25
CA ILE A 9 14.94 -16.42 14.42
C ILE A 9 15.83 -16.33 15.66
N PHE A 10 16.73 -17.31 15.89
CA PHE A 10 17.59 -17.36 17.06
C PHE A 10 18.70 -16.29 17.04
N ILE A 11 19.16 -15.86 15.86
CA ILE A 11 20.13 -14.77 15.70
C ILE A 11 19.45 -13.40 15.89
N CYS A 12 18.17 -13.24 15.53
CA CYS A 12 17.43 -11.99 15.72
C CYS A 12 16.96 -11.77 17.17
N PHE A 13 16.81 -12.84 17.95
CA PHE A 13 16.28 -12.76 19.32
C PHE A 13 17.15 -11.95 20.30
N PRO A 14 18.51 -12.08 20.36
CA PRO A 14 19.33 -11.28 21.28
C PRO A 14 19.44 -9.81 20.86
N LEU A 15 19.22 -9.45 19.60
CA LEU A 15 19.23 -8.06 19.14
C LEU A 15 18.03 -7.26 19.70
N ILE A 16 16.92 -7.95 20.03
CA ILE A 16 15.72 -7.33 20.59
C ILE A 16 15.95 -6.92 22.06
N LEU A 17 16.76 -7.68 22.80
CA LEU A 17 16.99 -7.44 24.24
C LEU A 17 17.86 -6.22 24.56
N VAL A 18 18.72 -5.78 23.62
CA VAL A 18 19.62 -4.62 23.80
C VAL A 18 19.00 -3.30 23.31
N ALA A 19 17.85 -3.39 22.61
CA ALA A 19 17.24 -2.27 21.88
C ALA A 19 15.92 -1.77 22.51
N GLN A 20 15.54 -2.21 23.70
CA GLN A 20 14.22 -1.96 24.29
C GLN A 20 13.84 -0.47 24.38
N ASP A 21 14.82 0.43 24.61
CA ASP A 21 14.56 1.88 24.65
C ASP A 21 14.52 2.55 23.26
N LYS A 22 14.92 1.84 22.19
CA LYS A 22 15.06 2.38 20.84
C LYS A 22 14.04 1.85 19.84
N ILE A 23 13.22 0.89 20.23
CA ILE A 23 12.22 0.30 19.36
C ILE A 23 10.83 0.68 19.84
N LYS A 24 10.03 1.25 18.92
CA LYS A 24 8.60 1.45 19.11
C LYS A 24 7.85 0.49 18.20
N PHE A 25 6.83 -0.14 18.75
CA PHE A 25 5.88 -0.92 17.97
C PHE A 25 4.59 -0.12 17.76
N GLY A 26 3.84 -0.46 16.73
CA GLY A 26 2.60 0.24 16.47
C GLY A 26 1.59 -0.59 15.71
N VAL A 27 0.36 -0.10 15.74
CA VAL A 27 -0.73 -0.55 14.86
C VAL A 27 -1.15 0.63 14.01
N ASN A 28 -1.38 0.38 12.73
CA ASN A 28 -1.76 1.41 11.79
C ASN A 28 -3.03 1.05 11.03
N GLY A 29 -3.74 2.07 10.64
CA GLY A 29 -4.88 1.97 9.77
C GLY A 29 -5.06 3.26 9.00
N GLY A 30 -5.69 3.19 7.84
CA GLY A 30 -5.83 4.37 7.03
C GLY A 30 -6.67 4.19 5.79
N LEU A 31 -6.83 5.30 5.08
CA LEU A 31 -7.45 5.35 3.77
C LEU A 31 -6.37 5.24 2.70
N ASN A 32 -6.70 4.49 1.66
CA ASN A 32 -5.87 4.32 0.48
C ASN A 32 -6.61 4.89 -0.73
N TYR A 33 -6.03 5.87 -1.40
CA TYR A 33 -6.48 6.42 -2.67
C TYR A 33 -5.57 5.89 -3.77
N ALA A 34 -6.01 4.82 -4.44
CA ALA A 34 -5.20 4.07 -5.39
C ALA A 34 -5.60 4.36 -6.84
N SER A 35 -4.61 4.37 -7.72
CA SER A 35 -4.75 4.46 -9.17
C SER A 35 -3.78 3.50 -9.86
N LEU A 36 -4.00 3.28 -11.15
CA LEU A 36 -3.08 2.58 -12.04
C LEU A 36 -2.46 3.59 -13.01
N ARG A 37 -1.27 3.31 -13.51
CA ARG A 37 -0.54 4.15 -14.45
C ARG A 37 0.37 3.32 -15.36
N GLY A 38 0.92 3.94 -16.40
CA GLY A 38 1.95 3.37 -17.27
C GLY A 38 1.47 2.97 -18.66
N ASN A 39 0.20 3.16 -18.96
CA ASN A 39 -0.38 3.15 -20.30
C ASN A 39 -1.74 3.87 -20.28
N ASP A 40 -2.23 4.26 -21.44
CA ASP A 40 -3.45 5.05 -21.59
C ASP A 40 -4.67 4.35 -20.94
N LEU A 41 -4.82 3.02 -21.12
CA LEU A 41 -5.94 2.26 -20.56
C LEU A 41 -5.92 2.25 -19.01
N ALA A 42 -4.75 2.17 -18.42
CA ALA A 42 -4.60 2.21 -16.96
C ALA A 42 -4.85 3.61 -16.41
N GLU A 43 -4.45 4.66 -17.14
CA GLU A 43 -4.59 6.05 -16.76
C GLU A 43 -6.02 6.58 -16.94
N ASP A 44 -6.81 5.97 -17.84
CA ASP A 44 -8.24 6.24 -18.01
C ASP A 44 -9.08 5.75 -16.82
N LEU A 45 -8.57 4.82 -16.01
CA LEU A 45 -9.27 4.36 -14.82
C LEU A 45 -9.22 5.42 -13.71
N ALA A 46 -10.39 5.78 -13.19
CA ALA A 46 -10.47 6.69 -12.06
C ALA A 46 -9.93 6.07 -10.78
N PRO A 47 -9.23 6.84 -9.94
CA PRO A 47 -8.77 6.36 -8.64
C PRO A 47 -9.92 5.92 -7.73
N GLY A 48 -9.68 4.88 -6.94
CA GLY A 48 -10.62 4.39 -5.94
C GLY A 48 -10.14 4.65 -4.52
N ILE A 49 -11.11 4.91 -3.63
CA ILE A 49 -10.84 4.98 -2.18
C ILE A 49 -11.07 3.60 -1.59
N SER A 50 -10.12 3.17 -0.78
CA SER A 50 -10.12 1.90 -0.07
C SER A 50 -9.39 2.05 1.28
N TYR A 51 -8.89 0.98 1.86
CA TYR A 51 -8.30 1.01 3.19
C TYR A 51 -7.00 0.21 3.28
N LEU A 52 -6.25 0.50 4.33
CA LEU A 52 -5.13 -0.29 4.77
C LEU A 52 -5.21 -0.51 6.29
N VAL A 53 -4.65 -1.61 6.74
CA VAL A 53 -4.48 -1.93 8.17
C VAL A 53 -3.22 -2.76 8.36
N GLY A 54 -2.49 -2.54 9.45
CA GLY A 54 -1.25 -3.27 9.66
C GLY A 54 -0.59 -3.01 10.99
N VAL A 55 0.64 -3.48 11.09
CA VAL A 55 1.53 -3.29 12.23
C VAL A 55 2.81 -2.61 11.79
N SER A 56 3.47 -1.94 12.72
CA SER A 56 4.71 -1.23 12.47
C SER A 56 5.75 -1.50 13.56
N ALA A 57 7.01 -1.39 13.16
CA ALA A 57 8.15 -1.31 14.06
C ALA A 57 9.04 -0.15 13.60
N GLU A 58 9.51 0.64 14.55
CA GLU A 58 10.38 1.76 14.31
C GLU A 58 11.59 1.69 15.22
N PHE A 59 12.78 1.75 14.64
CA PHE A 59 14.06 1.72 15.32
C PHE A 59 14.75 3.07 15.23
N PHE A 60 14.98 3.72 16.36
CA PHE A 60 15.66 5.01 16.44
C PHE A 60 17.18 4.84 16.39
N LEU A 61 17.80 5.42 15.35
CA LEU A 61 19.25 5.50 15.19
C LEU A 61 19.81 6.69 15.97
N LYS A 62 19.07 7.81 15.97
CA LYS A 62 19.33 9.05 16.70
C LYS A 62 17.99 9.63 17.16
N GLU A 63 18.02 10.68 17.96
CA GLU A 63 16.81 11.37 18.43
C GLU A 63 15.90 11.79 17.27
N ASN A 64 16.51 12.27 16.17
CA ASN A 64 15.80 12.78 15.00
C ASN A 64 15.87 11.86 13.77
N LEU A 65 16.35 10.63 13.87
CA LEU A 65 16.52 9.71 12.75
C LEU A 65 16.11 8.28 13.14
N SER A 66 15.19 7.69 12.41
CA SER A 66 14.77 6.31 12.62
C SER A 66 14.62 5.55 11.31
N ILE A 67 14.57 4.22 11.41
CA ILE A 67 14.17 3.30 10.35
C ILE A 67 12.85 2.67 10.78
N SER A 68 11.86 2.69 9.89
CA SER A 68 10.58 2.03 10.10
C SER A 68 10.35 0.93 9.09
N ALA A 69 9.69 -0.13 9.55
CA ALA A 69 9.14 -1.18 8.71
C ALA A 69 7.69 -1.42 9.13
N ASN A 70 6.79 -1.49 8.17
CA ASN A 70 5.39 -1.82 8.42
C ASN A 70 5.05 -3.12 7.68
N LEU A 71 4.05 -3.83 8.17
CA LEU A 71 3.43 -4.94 7.45
C LEU A 71 1.94 -4.64 7.35
N ASN A 72 1.49 -4.27 6.16
CA ASN A 72 0.14 -3.80 5.91
C ASN A 72 -0.62 -4.76 4.99
N TYR A 73 -1.87 -5.00 5.32
CA TYR A 73 -2.85 -5.39 4.31
C TYR A 73 -3.36 -4.11 3.65
N GLU A 74 -3.20 -4.01 2.34
CA GLU A 74 -3.64 -2.86 1.54
C GLU A 74 -4.64 -3.31 0.48
N ASN A 75 -5.83 -2.72 0.49
CA ASN A 75 -6.78 -2.81 -0.60
C ASN A 75 -6.51 -1.65 -1.56
N LYS A 76 -6.20 -1.94 -2.83
CA LYS A 76 -6.04 -0.94 -3.89
C LYS A 76 -7.19 -1.09 -4.87
N THR A 77 -7.88 0.00 -5.16
CA THR A 77 -9.04 -0.01 -6.04
C THR A 77 -8.87 1.00 -7.16
N ALA A 78 -9.11 0.57 -8.41
CA ALA A 78 -9.28 1.44 -9.56
C ALA A 78 -10.70 1.29 -10.10
N LYS A 79 -11.32 2.38 -10.58
CA LYS A 79 -12.71 2.40 -11.04
C LYS A 79 -12.76 2.64 -12.54
N ASP A 80 -13.54 1.85 -13.21
CA ASP A 80 -13.95 2.14 -14.57
C ASP A 80 -15.32 2.82 -14.56
N ASN A 81 -15.35 4.09 -14.95
CA ASN A 81 -16.57 4.88 -15.08
C ASN A 81 -16.91 5.10 -16.58
N GLY A 82 -16.36 4.28 -17.46
CA GLY A 82 -16.53 4.38 -18.91
C GLY A 82 -17.97 4.15 -19.37
N ASN A 83 -18.22 4.46 -20.64
CA ASN A 83 -19.44 4.13 -21.32
C ASN A 83 -19.20 2.90 -22.21
N VAL A 84 -20.00 1.87 -22.04
CA VAL A 84 -20.01 0.69 -22.92
C VAL A 84 -21.19 0.83 -23.87
N TYR A 85 -20.93 0.70 -25.17
CA TYR A 85 -21.98 0.63 -26.17
C TYR A 85 -22.35 -0.84 -26.41
N LEU A 86 -23.55 -1.21 -26.00
CA LEU A 86 -24.13 -2.51 -26.36
C LEU A 86 -25.07 -2.33 -27.51
N ILE A 87 -25.13 -3.33 -28.40
CA ILE A 87 -26.15 -3.37 -29.43
C ILE A 87 -27.40 -4.02 -28.87
N ASP A 88 -28.51 -3.31 -28.88
CA ASP A 88 -29.80 -3.84 -28.41
C ASP A 88 -30.36 -4.91 -29.37
N GLU A 89 -31.47 -5.52 -28.99
CA GLU A 89 -32.15 -6.56 -29.79
C GLU A 89 -32.64 -6.08 -31.17
N TYR A 90 -32.70 -4.76 -31.39
CA TYR A 90 -33.07 -4.12 -32.63
C TYR A 90 -31.88 -3.67 -33.47
N GLY A 91 -30.63 -3.92 -33.00
CA GLY A 91 -29.40 -3.57 -33.71
C GLY A 91 -28.92 -2.13 -33.48
N PHE A 92 -29.53 -1.39 -32.53
CA PHE A 92 -29.10 -0.02 -32.21
C PHE A 92 -28.08 0.03 -31.08
N PRO A 93 -27.04 0.89 -31.18
CA PRO A 93 -26.09 1.08 -30.09
C PRO A 93 -26.78 1.78 -28.92
N THR A 94 -26.92 1.08 -27.82
CA THR A 94 -27.40 1.61 -26.52
C THR A 94 -26.20 1.84 -25.61
N MET A 95 -26.05 3.05 -25.12
CA MET A 95 -24.98 3.44 -24.19
C MET A 95 -25.38 2.99 -22.78
N ILE A 96 -24.58 2.09 -22.22
CA ILE A 96 -24.67 1.67 -20.82
C ILE A 96 -23.46 2.19 -20.08
N LYS A 97 -23.66 2.82 -18.93
CA LYS A 97 -22.58 3.24 -18.07
C LYS A 97 -21.92 2.00 -17.44
N SER A 98 -20.65 1.81 -17.74
CA SER A 98 -19.82 0.83 -17.02
C SER A 98 -19.59 1.37 -15.60
N ASP A 99 -19.95 0.58 -14.57
CA ASP A 99 -19.67 0.89 -13.17
C ASP A 99 -18.98 -0.34 -12.59
N SER A 100 -17.71 -0.49 -12.99
CA SER A 100 -16.88 -1.61 -12.56
C SER A 100 -15.68 -1.13 -11.75
N LYS A 101 -15.15 -2.02 -10.92
CA LYS A 101 -14.00 -1.77 -10.04
C LYS A 101 -13.02 -2.93 -10.13
N SER A 102 -11.77 -2.60 -10.40
CA SER A 102 -10.66 -3.51 -10.23
C SER A 102 -10.14 -3.37 -8.81
N ILE A 103 -10.14 -4.46 -8.06
CA ILE A 103 -9.79 -4.51 -6.64
C ILE A 103 -8.59 -5.42 -6.48
N TYR A 104 -7.52 -4.92 -5.87
CA TYR A 104 -6.28 -5.64 -5.63
C TYR A 104 -5.99 -5.65 -4.14
N ASN A 105 -5.82 -6.83 -3.57
CA ASN A 105 -5.48 -7.02 -2.17
C ASN A 105 -4.03 -7.43 -2.05
N TYR A 106 -3.22 -6.59 -1.41
CA TYR A 106 -1.80 -6.79 -1.23
C TYR A 106 -1.42 -6.92 0.24
N LEU A 107 -0.40 -7.74 0.49
CA LEU A 107 0.42 -7.63 1.68
C LEU A 107 1.63 -6.77 1.33
N VAL A 108 1.77 -5.61 1.98
CA VAL A 108 2.81 -4.61 1.64
C VAL A 108 3.75 -4.42 2.81
N LEU A 109 5.05 -4.47 2.52
CA LEU A 109 6.15 -4.23 3.46
C LEU A 109 6.91 -2.97 3.02
N PRO A 110 6.51 -1.77 3.42
CA PRO A 110 7.33 -0.58 3.27
C PRO A 110 8.44 -0.54 4.33
N VAL A 111 9.66 -0.21 3.90
CA VAL A 111 10.82 0.04 4.76
C VAL A 111 11.39 1.39 4.38
N TYR A 112 11.49 2.30 5.35
CA TYR A 112 11.84 3.68 5.09
C TYR A 112 12.56 4.34 6.28
N VAL A 113 13.31 5.39 5.97
CA VAL A 113 13.98 6.24 6.95
C VAL A 113 13.08 7.43 7.25
N ASN A 114 12.89 7.74 8.54
CA ASN A 114 12.22 8.97 8.99
C ASN A 114 13.27 9.96 9.47
N TYR A 115 13.10 11.21 9.07
CA TYR A 115 13.84 12.34 9.59
C TYR A 115 12.86 13.29 10.29
N TYR A 116 13.05 13.44 11.62
CA TYR A 116 12.21 14.26 12.48
C TYR A 116 12.76 15.67 12.56
N PHE A 117 11.87 16.66 12.63
CA PHE A 117 12.20 18.07 12.73
C PHE A 117 11.08 18.85 13.43
N GLY A 118 11.33 20.14 13.65
CA GLY A 118 10.43 21.02 14.39
C GLY A 118 10.95 21.29 15.81
N LYS A 119 10.28 22.13 16.56
CA LYS A 119 10.73 22.54 17.92
C LYS A 119 10.70 21.39 18.95
N LYS A 120 9.90 20.34 18.67
CA LYS A 120 9.71 19.16 19.53
C LYS A 120 9.88 17.88 18.74
N ASP A 121 10.54 17.93 17.57
CA ASP A 121 10.63 16.81 16.63
C ASP A 121 9.26 16.17 16.34
N ASP A 122 8.23 17.03 16.24
CA ASP A 122 6.85 16.61 16.07
C ASP A 122 6.42 16.45 14.61
N PHE A 123 7.23 16.88 13.66
CA PHE A 123 7.05 16.63 12.22
C PHE A 123 8.12 15.68 11.70
N TYR A 124 7.80 14.93 10.66
CA TYR A 124 8.78 14.10 9.98
C TYR A 124 8.49 13.98 8.48
N VAL A 125 9.54 13.74 7.74
CA VAL A 125 9.50 13.26 6.37
C VAL A 125 10.09 11.87 6.33
N ASN A 126 9.63 11.07 5.38
CA ASN A 126 10.22 9.76 5.17
C ASN A 126 10.43 9.45 3.69
N GLY A 127 11.35 8.52 3.46
CA GLY A 127 11.64 8.00 2.15
C GLY A 127 12.22 6.60 2.23
N GLY A 128 11.88 5.76 1.26
CA GLY A 128 12.31 4.37 1.25
C GLY A 128 11.75 3.56 0.10
N LEU A 129 11.62 2.27 0.34
CA LEU A 129 11.16 1.28 -0.63
C LEU A 129 9.98 0.50 -0.05
N PHE A 130 9.15 -0.06 -0.92
CA PHE A 130 8.19 -1.07 -0.53
C PHE A 130 8.31 -2.32 -1.40
N LEU A 131 7.92 -3.45 -0.81
CA LEU A 131 7.67 -4.71 -1.48
C LEU A 131 6.21 -5.10 -1.21
N GLY A 132 5.46 -5.38 -2.26
CA GLY A 132 4.07 -5.84 -2.21
C GLY A 132 3.93 -7.27 -2.74
N TYR A 133 3.13 -8.07 -2.05
CA TYR A 133 2.73 -9.40 -2.52
C TYR A 133 1.23 -9.43 -2.75
N LEU A 134 0.80 -9.69 -4.00
CA LEU A 134 -0.60 -9.79 -4.37
C LEU A 134 -1.20 -11.07 -3.78
N LEU A 135 -2.18 -10.92 -2.92
CA LEU A 135 -2.96 -12.01 -2.34
C LEU A 135 -4.02 -12.48 -3.33
N ASN A 136 -4.83 -11.54 -3.80
CA ASN A 136 -5.84 -11.76 -4.84
C ASN A 136 -6.22 -10.45 -5.53
N SER A 137 -6.80 -10.57 -6.73
CA SER A 137 -7.47 -9.46 -7.41
C SER A 137 -8.79 -9.90 -8.02
N LYS A 138 -9.70 -8.96 -8.15
CA LYS A 138 -11.03 -9.20 -8.71
C LYS A 138 -11.58 -7.99 -9.45
N LEU A 139 -12.39 -8.27 -10.47
CA LEU A 139 -13.23 -7.29 -11.14
C LEU A 139 -14.64 -7.40 -10.58
N SER A 140 -15.14 -6.31 -10.00
CA SER A 140 -16.50 -6.19 -9.46
C SER A 140 -17.29 -5.22 -10.33
N SER A 141 -18.48 -5.63 -10.77
CA SER A 141 -19.38 -4.80 -11.58
C SER A 141 -20.74 -4.70 -10.91
N LYS A 142 -21.33 -3.51 -10.87
CA LYS A 142 -22.70 -3.33 -10.35
C LYS A 142 -23.76 -4.09 -11.12
N ASN A 143 -23.47 -4.42 -12.37
CA ASN A 143 -24.42 -5.11 -13.28
C ASN A 143 -24.28 -6.64 -13.21
N SER A 144 -23.41 -7.17 -12.34
CA SER A 144 -23.18 -8.60 -12.14
C SER A 144 -23.20 -8.91 -10.66
N ASP A 145 -23.98 -9.93 -10.28
CA ASP A 145 -24.02 -10.39 -8.87
C ASP A 145 -22.76 -11.14 -8.44
N ASN A 146 -21.87 -11.47 -9.38
CA ASN A 146 -20.64 -12.20 -9.10
C ASN A 146 -19.41 -11.39 -9.49
N ASP A 147 -18.45 -11.32 -8.58
CA ASP A 147 -17.10 -10.82 -8.85
C ASP A 147 -16.34 -11.83 -9.74
N THR A 148 -15.58 -11.34 -10.69
CA THR A 148 -14.66 -12.16 -11.52
C THR A 148 -13.27 -12.15 -10.91
N ASP A 149 -12.72 -13.32 -10.61
CA ASP A 149 -11.32 -13.45 -10.17
C ASP A 149 -10.38 -13.12 -11.34
N THR A 150 -9.47 -12.19 -11.09
CA THR A 150 -8.45 -11.74 -12.05
C THR A 150 -7.03 -11.94 -11.52
N THR A 151 -6.88 -12.74 -10.48
CA THR A 151 -5.60 -12.92 -9.76
C THR A 151 -4.48 -13.42 -10.68
N ASP A 152 -4.79 -14.34 -11.58
CA ASP A 152 -3.81 -14.92 -12.51
C ASP A 152 -3.45 -14.01 -13.69
N MET A 153 -4.16 -12.89 -13.85
CA MET A 153 -3.83 -11.85 -14.83
C MET A 153 -2.79 -10.85 -14.30
N ASN A 154 -2.38 -11.00 -13.04
CA ASN A 154 -1.52 -10.05 -12.36
C ASN A 154 -0.30 -10.75 -11.75
N LYS A 155 0.87 -10.12 -11.89
CA LYS A 155 2.09 -10.55 -11.23
C LYS A 155 1.94 -10.44 -9.72
N LYS A 156 2.50 -11.43 -9.02
CA LYS A 156 2.40 -11.52 -7.55
C LYS A 156 3.23 -10.47 -6.82
N ILE A 157 4.25 -9.90 -7.47
CA ILE A 157 5.21 -8.98 -6.85
C ILE A 157 5.01 -7.58 -7.40
N ASP A 158 4.86 -6.63 -6.50
CA ASP A 158 4.93 -5.19 -6.73
C ASP A 158 6.06 -4.61 -5.88
N ALA A 159 6.78 -3.64 -6.39
CA ALA A 159 7.81 -2.93 -5.63
C ALA A 159 7.98 -1.50 -6.15
N GLY A 160 8.40 -0.61 -5.28
CA GLY A 160 8.55 0.78 -5.64
C GLY A 160 9.12 1.65 -4.53
N LEU A 161 8.89 2.94 -4.69
CA LEU A 161 9.38 3.98 -3.79
C LEU A 161 8.29 4.38 -2.79
N VAL A 162 8.74 4.82 -1.62
CA VAL A 162 7.90 5.36 -0.55
C VAL A 162 8.36 6.78 -0.26
N PHE A 163 7.41 7.70 -0.17
CA PHE A 163 7.64 9.07 0.30
C PHE A 163 6.49 9.48 1.21
N GLY A 164 6.81 10.14 2.32
CA GLY A 164 5.76 10.57 3.23
C GLY A 164 6.14 11.79 4.04
N PHE A 165 5.11 12.40 4.57
CA PHE A 165 5.17 13.48 5.53
C PHE A 165 4.16 13.22 6.63
N GLY A 166 4.55 13.46 7.88
CA GLY A 166 3.65 13.22 8.99
C GLY A 166 3.91 14.10 10.19
N LYS A 167 2.98 13.98 11.13
CA LYS A 167 3.04 14.65 12.43
C LYS A 167 2.85 13.66 13.56
N VAL A 168 3.65 13.83 14.62
CA VAL A 168 3.58 13.05 15.86
C VAL A 168 2.79 13.84 16.91
N PHE A 169 1.83 13.18 17.52
CA PHE A 169 1.09 13.68 18.67
C PHE A 169 1.48 12.82 19.89
N GLN A 170 2.27 13.38 20.80
CA GLN A 170 2.65 12.68 22.01
C GLN A 170 1.43 12.57 22.95
N LEU A 171 1.02 11.35 23.28
CA LEU A 171 -0.10 11.09 24.19
C LEU A 171 0.38 10.98 25.62
N ASN A 172 1.49 10.28 25.84
CA ASN A 172 2.21 10.16 27.11
C ASN A 172 3.65 9.68 26.83
N ASP A 173 4.44 9.42 27.88
CA ASP A 173 5.85 9.03 27.73
C ASP A 173 6.05 7.72 26.95
N LYS A 174 5.06 6.84 26.93
CA LYS A 174 5.13 5.53 26.25
C LYS A 174 4.39 5.45 24.93
N ASN A 175 3.43 6.36 24.69
CA ASN A 175 2.52 6.25 23.54
C ASN A 175 2.49 7.53 22.74
N ASN A 176 2.51 7.39 21.43
CA ASN A 176 2.25 8.49 20.52
C ASN A 176 1.34 8.07 19.36
N LEU A 177 0.72 9.05 18.75
CA LEU A 177 -0.10 8.91 17.57
C LEU A 177 0.58 9.65 16.43
N LYS A 178 0.75 9.01 15.27
CA LYS A 178 1.27 9.62 14.05
C LYS A 178 0.16 9.73 13.04
N LEU A 179 0.00 10.91 12.47
CA LEU A 179 -0.82 11.13 11.28
C LEU A 179 0.12 11.35 10.11
N GLU A 180 -0.04 10.57 9.04
CA GLU A 180 0.89 10.53 7.91
C GLU A 180 0.15 10.54 6.59
N ILE A 181 0.65 11.32 5.64
CA ILE A 181 0.33 11.20 4.21
C ILE A 181 1.53 10.52 3.56
N ARG A 182 1.29 9.39 2.88
CA ARG A 182 2.33 8.57 2.26
C ARG A 182 1.96 8.20 0.85
N GLU A 183 2.91 8.38 -0.06
CA GLU A 183 2.86 7.89 -1.42
C GLU A 183 3.64 6.58 -1.54
N ASN A 184 2.98 5.53 -2.07
CA ASN A 184 3.60 4.29 -2.51
C ASN A 184 3.58 4.27 -4.05
N LEU A 185 4.70 4.63 -4.66
CA LEU A 185 4.86 4.72 -6.11
C LEU A 185 5.41 3.41 -6.67
N GLY A 186 4.55 2.54 -7.20
CA GLY A 186 4.94 1.26 -7.81
C GLY A 186 5.80 1.46 -9.05
N MET A 187 6.90 0.73 -9.15
CA MET A 187 7.86 0.84 -10.25
C MET A 187 7.82 -0.37 -11.18
N LEU A 188 7.36 -1.51 -10.69
CA LEU A 188 7.28 -2.74 -11.47
C LEU A 188 6.00 -2.78 -12.31
N ASN A 189 6.09 -3.47 -13.47
CA ASN A 189 4.91 -3.87 -14.22
C ASN A 189 4.21 -5.02 -13.49
N THR A 190 2.97 -4.78 -13.05
CA THR A 190 2.14 -5.74 -12.32
C THR A 190 1.22 -6.57 -13.22
N SER A 191 1.15 -6.28 -14.54
CA SER A 191 0.42 -7.09 -15.51
C SER A 191 1.17 -8.37 -15.84
N ASP A 192 0.48 -9.50 -15.90
CA ASP A 192 1.00 -10.79 -16.37
C ASP A 192 0.51 -11.16 -17.78
N PHE A 193 -0.08 -10.21 -18.50
CA PHE A 193 -0.46 -10.30 -19.91
C PHE A 193 0.19 -9.18 -20.72
N ASP A 194 0.30 -9.39 -22.02
CA ASP A 194 0.83 -8.38 -22.93
C ASP A 194 -0.13 -7.20 -23.03
N VAL A 195 0.32 -6.05 -22.56
CA VAL A 195 -0.44 -4.80 -22.65
C VAL A 195 -0.20 -4.18 -24.04
N TYR A 196 -1.27 -3.67 -24.66
CA TYR A 196 -1.21 -3.04 -25.98
C TYR A 196 -0.07 -1.99 -26.06
N ASN A 197 0.66 -1.98 -27.18
CA ASN A 197 1.82 -1.10 -27.42
C ASN A 197 2.96 -1.24 -26.40
N ASP A 198 3.29 -2.45 -25.96
CA ASP A 198 4.33 -2.71 -24.93
C ASP A 198 4.14 -1.88 -23.64
N GLY A 199 2.90 -1.50 -23.37
CA GLY A 199 2.53 -0.77 -22.15
C GLY A 199 2.82 -1.53 -20.88
N THR A 200 2.83 -0.81 -19.76
CA THR A 200 2.96 -1.40 -18.43
C THR A 200 1.78 -1.01 -17.56
N ILE A 201 1.44 -1.84 -16.57
CA ILE A 201 0.49 -1.47 -15.51
C ILE A 201 1.28 -1.39 -14.20
N LYS A 202 1.30 -0.21 -13.60
CA LYS A 202 1.98 0.07 -12.33
C LYS A 202 0.99 0.62 -11.33
N THR A 203 1.17 0.26 -10.08
CA THR A 203 0.31 0.76 -8.99
C THR A 203 0.77 2.14 -8.52
N ASN A 204 -0.17 2.90 -8.01
CA ASN A 204 0.06 4.16 -7.34
C ASN A 204 -0.92 4.27 -6.17
N SER A 205 -0.44 4.70 -4.98
CA SER A 205 -1.30 4.75 -3.79
C SER A 205 -0.91 5.92 -2.90
N LEU A 206 -1.81 6.88 -2.79
CA LEU A 206 -1.72 7.94 -1.80
C LEU A 206 -2.49 7.51 -0.54
N ASN A 207 -1.81 7.43 0.57
CA ASN A 207 -2.34 6.91 1.82
C ASN A 207 -2.46 8.01 2.88
N LEU A 208 -3.57 8.05 3.59
CA LEU A 208 -3.73 8.80 4.83
C LEU A 208 -3.74 7.81 5.99
N ILE A 209 -2.69 7.81 6.81
CA ILE A 209 -2.41 6.77 7.81
C ILE A 209 -2.46 7.37 9.21
N LEU A 210 -3.16 6.68 10.09
CA LEU A 210 -3.09 6.88 11.54
C LEU A 210 -2.33 5.70 12.14
N ASN A 211 -1.23 5.97 12.84
CA ASN A 211 -0.40 4.97 13.47
C ASN A 211 -0.30 5.24 14.97
N TRP A 212 -0.75 4.31 15.79
CA TRP A 212 -0.58 4.35 17.23
C TRP A 212 0.64 3.54 17.61
N ASN A 213 1.68 4.22 18.12
CA ASN A 213 2.92 3.61 18.55
C ASN A 213 3.01 3.56 20.07
N PHE A 214 3.63 2.49 20.56
CA PHE A 214 3.86 2.25 21.97
C PHE A 214 5.25 1.65 22.21
N ASN A 215 5.85 1.98 23.36
CA ASN A 215 7.06 1.34 23.85
C ASN A 215 6.64 0.13 24.72
N LEU A 216 7.33 -0.98 24.55
CA LEU A 216 7.18 -2.15 25.40
C LEU A 216 7.91 -2.00 26.74
#